data_9c68395316249bf5e4d15a0ea8105db5
#
_entry.id   9c68395316249bf5e4d15a0ea8105db5
#
_cell.length_a   1.000
_cell.length_b   1.000
_cell.length_c   1.000
_cell.angle_alpha   90.00
_cell.angle_beta   90.00
_cell.angle_gamma   90.00
#
_symmetry.space_group_name_H-M   'P 1'
#
loop_
_entity.id
_entity.type
_entity.pdbx_description
1 polymer ?
#
loop_
_entity_poly.entity_id
_entity_poly.type
_entity_poly.pdbx_seq_one_letter_code
_entity_poly.pdbx_strand_id
1 'polypeptide(L)'
;WGHHPMYGPPFLTEHCVLDTPAHRMLTDTVEDPDSRFVAGHDGPWPNCADKSGNLVDGRRLLSGSAGVSDMMFLTELDAGWYALTNPALRVGVAMAWDREVFPHLWYYQQYGTKGGAPWWGHAHCVAIEPFTTKVPMLAEAVKAGEHRTLQPGESLSTRLAAAAYSGLTAVSEVSRDGEVRGC
;
A
#
# COMPACT_ATOMS: atom_id res chain seq x y z
N TRP A 1 -11.82 8.88 -2.45
CA TRP A 1 -12.49 7.59 -2.52
C TRP A 1 -11.47 6.51 -2.87
N GLY A 2 -11.58 5.36 -2.22
CA GLY A 2 -10.70 4.23 -2.44
C GLY A 2 -11.26 2.95 -1.84
N HIS A 3 -10.48 1.89 -1.90
CA HIS A 3 -10.75 0.61 -1.29
C HIS A 3 -9.70 0.34 -0.21
N HIS A 4 -10.11 -0.27 0.90
CA HIS A 4 -9.27 -0.44 2.08
C HIS A 4 -9.12 -1.92 2.47
N PRO A 5 -8.50 -2.77 1.63
CA PRO A 5 -8.19 -4.14 2.01
C PRO A 5 -7.08 -4.17 3.06
N MET A 6 -7.28 -4.98 4.10
CA MET A 6 -6.32 -5.18 5.17
C MET A 6 -5.93 -6.65 5.27
N TYR A 7 -4.67 -6.90 5.61
CA TYR A 7 -4.09 -8.22 5.78
C TYR A 7 -3.44 -8.34 7.16
N GLY A 8 -3.61 -9.51 7.77
CA GLY A 8 -3.09 -9.82 9.10
C GLY A 8 -2.68 -11.29 9.23
N PRO A 9 -2.20 -11.70 10.41
CA PRO A 9 -1.91 -13.10 10.71
C PRO A 9 -3.16 -14.00 10.58
N PRO A 10 -2.99 -15.27 10.23
CA PRO A 10 -1.72 -16.00 10.09
C PRO A 10 -1.04 -15.86 8.73
N PHE A 11 -1.68 -15.21 7.74
CA PHE A 11 -1.10 -15.01 6.42
C PHE A 11 0.07 -14.02 6.45
N LEU A 12 -0.09 -12.91 7.15
CA LEU A 12 0.91 -11.85 7.23
C LEU A 12 2.06 -12.25 8.16
N THR A 13 3.27 -12.25 7.62
CA THR A 13 4.53 -12.47 8.37
C THR A 13 5.62 -11.56 7.80
N GLU A 14 6.77 -11.46 8.48
CA GLU A 14 7.95 -10.73 8.01
C GLU A 14 8.55 -11.29 6.71
N HIS A 15 8.13 -12.48 6.30
CA HIS A 15 8.56 -13.07 5.02
C HIS A 15 7.75 -12.57 3.83
N CYS A 16 6.61 -11.93 4.08
CA CYS A 16 5.76 -11.41 3.00
C CYS A 16 6.48 -10.30 2.22
N VAL A 17 6.16 -10.25 0.93
CA VAL A 17 6.70 -9.27 -0.02
C VAL A 17 5.55 -8.67 -0.81
N LEU A 18 5.57 -7.34 -0.93
CA LEU A 18 4.65 -6.59 -1.78
C LEU A 18 5.30 -6.36 -3.15
N ASP A 19 4.68 -6.90 -4.20
CA ASP A 19 5.03 -6.57 -5.57
C ASP A 19 3.97 -5.62 -6.15
N THR A 20 4.40 -4.53 -6.76
CA THR A 20 3.56 -3.53 -7.43
C THR A 20 4.43 -2.72 -8.39
N PRO A 21 3.90 -2.27 -9.55
CA PRO A 21 4.66 -1.52 -10.54
C PRO A 21 4.72 -0.02 -10.24
N ALA A 22 4.88 0.35 -8.99
CA ALA A 22 5.13 1.73 -8.57
C ALA A 22 6.62 2.09 -8.75
N HIS A 23 6.89 3.36 -9.00
CA HIS A 23 8.25 3.89 -9.13
C HIS A 23 8.64 4.88 -8.04
N ARG A 24 7.66 5.43 -7.34
CA ARG A 24 7.86 6.51 -6.39
C ARG A 24 7.10 6.27 -5.09
N MET A 25 7.71 6.63 -3.98
CA MET A 25 7.11 6.58 -2.64
C MET A 25 7.16 7.96 -2.00
N LEU A 26 6.01 8.40 -1.49
CA LEU A 26 5.89 9.57 -0.65
C LEU A 26 5.43 9.17 0.75
N THR A 27 5.72 10.01 1.74
CA THR A 27 5.15 9.87 3.09
C THR A 27 4.27 11.07 3.43
N ASP A 28 3.45 10.95 4.49
CA ASP A 28 2.71 12.08 5.02
C ASP A 28 3.67 13.22 5.41
N THR A 29 3.16 14.45 5.35
CA THR A 29 3.89 15.64 5.81
C THR A 29 3.83 15.81 7.32
N VAL A 30 2.97 15.06 8.00
CA VAL A 30 2.86 15.04 9.47
C VAL A 30 3.86 14.03 10.03
N GLU A 31 4.70 14.48 10.96
CA GLU A 31 5.68 13.61 11.60
C GLU A 31 5.00 12.51 12.43
N ASP A 32 5.37 11.26 12.16
CA ASP A 32 5.01 10.12 12.99
C ASP A 32 6.29 9.57 13.65
N PRO A 33 6.41 9.63 14.98
CA PRO A 33 7.60 9.16 15.69
C PRO A 33 7.84 7.65 15.51
N ASP A 34 6.78 6.89 15.25
CA ASP A 34 6.85 5.44 15.04
C ASP A 34 7.19 5.06 13.58
N SER A 35 7.21 6.02 12.66
CA SER A 35 7.58 5.77 11.27
C SER A 35 9.09 5.61 11.07
N ARG A 36 9.47 4.70 10.18
CA ARG A 36 10.86 4.57 9.72
C ARG A 36 11.29 5.73 8.84
N PHE A 37 10.36 6.41 8.19
CA PHE A 37 10.62 7.41 7.16
C PHE A 37 10.42 8.82 7.68
N VAL A 38 11.14 9.79 7.09
CA VAL A 38 10.99 11.22 7.39
C VAL A 38 9.63 11.68 6.86
N ALA A 39 8.99 12.59 7.58
CA ALA A 39 7.78 13.26 7.10
C ALA A 39 8.06 14.05 5.82
N GLY A 40 7.17 13.96 4.84
CA GLY A 40 7.33 14.60 3.54
C GLY A 40 8.45 13.99 2.68
N HIS A 41 8.89 12.75 2.98
CA HIS A 41 9.81 12.02 2.10
C HIS A 41 9.20 11.89 0.71
N ASP A 42 10.02 12.03 -0.30
CA ASP A 42 9.68 11.87 -1.71
C ASP A 42 10.88 11.26 -2.44
N GLY A 43 10.78 9.99 -2.82
CA GLY A 43 11.91 9.25 -3.34
C GLY A 43 11.53 8.01 -4.14
N PRO A 44 12.53 7.27 -4.62
CA PRO A 44 12.31 6.09 -5.45
C PRO A 44 11.68 4.94 -4.65
N TRP A 45 10.89 4.13 -5.32
CA TRP A 45 10.40 2.84 -4.86
C TRP A 45 11.06 1.72 -5.69
N PRO A 46 11.40 0.55 -5.14
CA PRO A 46 11.16 0.12 -3.75
C PRO A 46 12.30 0.45 -2.76
N ASN A 47 13.41 0.98 -3.23
CA ASN A 47 14.59 1.25 -2.39
C ASN A 47 14.48 2.66 -1.80
N CYS A 48 14.07 2.72 -0.52
CA CYS A 48 13.77 3.94 0.21
C CYS A 48 14.83 4.22 1.26
N ALA A 49 15.14 5.48 1.52
CA ALA A 49 15.99 5.87 2.64
C ALA A 49 15.16 5.98 3.93
N ASP A 50 15.57 5.30 5.00
CA ASP A 50 14.99 5.47 6.33
C ASP A 50 15.46 6.78 7.00
N LYS A 51 14.92 7.09 8.21
CA LYS A 51 15.31 8.27 9.01
C LYS A 51 16.81 8.32 9.35
N SER A 52 17.50 7.19 9.32
CA SER A 52 18.93 7.09 9.58
C SER A 52 19.78 7.17 8.30
N GLY A 53 19.15 7.26 7.14
CA GLY A 53 19.80 7.29 5.83
C GLY A 53 20.16 5.92 5.27
N ASN A 54 19.73 4.81 5.89
CA ASN A 54 19.95 3.48 5.36
C ASN A 54 18.97 3.18 4.24
N LEU A 55 19.43 2.51 3.18
CA LEU A 55 18.53 2.00 2.15
C LEU A 55 17.81 0.75 2.64
N VAL A 56 16.49 0.80 2.59
CA VAL A 56 15.59 -0.31 2.93
C VAL A 56 14.73 -0.68 1.73
N ASP A 57 14.48 -1.97 1.54
CA ASP A 57 13.51 -2.45 0.54
C ASP A 57 12.09 -2.31 1.12
N GLY A 58 11.35 -1.29 0.67
CA GLY A 58 10.00 -0.99 1.15
C GLY A 58 8.96 -2.07 0.88
N ARG A 59 9.27 -3.02 -0.01
CA ARG A 59 8.39 -4.18 -0.28
C ARG A 59 8.39 -5.20 0.86
N ARG A 60 9.46 -5.20 1.69
CA ARG A 60 9.63 -6.16 2.78
C ARG A 60 8.79 -5.76 3.99
N LEU A 61 8.02 -6.70 4.46
CA LEU A 61 7.27 -6.55 5.68
C LEU A 61 8.16 -6.77 6.91
N LEU A 62 7.66 -6.36 8.07
CA LEU A 62 8.39 -6.48 9.32
C LEU A 62 7.71 -7.47 10.26
N SER A 63 8.44 -7.90 11.28
CA SER A 63 7.86 -8.65 12.39
C SER A 63 6.76 -7.84 13.09
N GLY A 64 5.70 -8.51 13.54
CA GLY A 64 4.62 -7.88 14.28
C GLY A 64 5.04 -7.16 15.57
N SER A 65 6.27 -7.40 16.05
CA SER A 65 6.88 -6.75 17.21
C SER A 65 7.91 -5.67 16.86
N ALA A 66 7.96 -5.23 15.60
CA ALA A 66 8.99 -4.26 15.15
C ALA A 66 8.84 -2.87 15.78
N GLY A 67 7.69 -2.54 16.33
CA GLY A 67 7.45 -1.22 16.92
C GLY A 67 7.39 -0.09 15.87
N VAL A 68 6.86 -0.38 14.68
CA VAL A 68 6.83 0.53 13.53
C VAL A 68 5.40 0.79 13.07
N SER A 69 5.15 2.03 12.66
CA SER A 69 3.92 2.44 11.95
C SER A 69 4.32 3.32 10.78
N ASP A 70 4.12 2.83 9.57
CA ASP A 70 4.43 3.59 8.34
C ASP A 70 3.17 3.87 7.54
N MET A 71 3.03 5.10 7.05
CA MET A 71 2.05 5.47 6.04
C MET A 71 2.78 5.98 4.81
N MET A 72 2.62 5.26 3.71
CA MET A 72 3.28 5.53 2.43
C MET A 72 2.25 5.70 1.33
N PHE A 73 2.55 6.54 0.35
CA PHE A 73 1.78 6.73 -0.87
C PHE A 73 2.65 6.32 -2.05
N LEU A 74 2.34 5.19 -2.65
CA LEU A 74 3.04 4.70 -3.83
C LEU A 74 2.37 5.30 -5.06
N THR A 75 3.18 5.90 -5.93
CA THR A 75 2.74 6.65 -7.08
C THR A 75 3.54 6.26 -8.33
N GLU A 76 3.22 6.88 -9.47
CA GLU A 76 3.86 6.59 -10.75
C GLU A 76 3.77 5.10 -11.09
N LEU A 77 2.56 4.53 -10.94
CA LEU A 77 2.31 3.13 -11.27
C LEU A 77 2.24 2.95 -12.80
N ASP A 78 2.94 1.94 -13.34
CA ASP A 78 2.80 1.57 -14.76
C ASP A 78 1.43 0.93 -15.04
N ALA A 79 0.89 0.19 -14.06
CA ALA A 79 -0.42 -0.45 -14.12
C ALA A 79 -1.06 -0.47 -12.72
N GLY A 80 -2.39 -0.60 -12.67
CA GLY A 80 -3.13 -0.67 -11.42
C GLY A 80 -3.19 -2.08 -10.86
N TRP A 81 -2.16 -2.52 -10.13
CA TRP A 81 -2.18 -3.80 -9.43
C TRP A 81 -1.17 -3.85 -8.27
N TYR A 82 -1.44 -4.75 -7.35
CA TYR A 82 -0.46 -5.25 -6.38
C TYR A 82 -0.63 -6.75 -6.17
N ALA A 83 0.42 -7.37 -5.65
CA ALA A 83 0.40 -8.72 -5.13
C ALA A 83 1.16 -8.78 -3.80
N LEU A 84 0.55 -9.35 -2.77
CA LEU A 84 1.17 -9.62 -1.48
C LEU A 84 1.39 -11.12 -1.37
N THR A 85 2.65 -11.53 -1.42
CA THR A 85 3.06 -12.94 -1.41
C THR A 85 3.65 -13.32 -0.05
N ASN A 86 3.19 -14.44 0.51
CA ASN A 86 3.92 -15.13 1.59
C ASN A 86 4.71 -16.30 0.96
N PRO A 87 6.01 -16.13 0.69
CA PRO A 87 6.80 -17.15 0.01
C PRO A 87 7.02 -18.41 0.85
N ALA A 88 6.97 -18.30 2.19
CA ALA A 88 7.11 -19.45 3.09
C ALA A 88 5.89 -20.38 2.98
N LEU A 89 4.70 -19.82 2.85
CA LEU A 89 3.45 -20.58 2.65
C LEU A 89 3.19 -20.88 1.17
N ARG A 90 3.89 -20.20 0.25
CA ARG A 90 3.67 -20.24 -1.20
C ARG A 90 2.22 -19.89 -1.58
N VAL A 91 1.64 -18.93 -0.88
CA VAL A 91 0.33 -18.37 -1.18
C VAL A 91 0.40 -16.86 -1.22
N GLY A 92 -0.51 -16.25 -1.94
CA GLY A 92 -0.60 -14.81 -2.02
C GLY A 92 -2.00 -14.33 -2.36
N VAL A 93 -2.17 -13.03 -2.23
CA VAL A 93 -3.36 -12.30 -2.63
C VAL A 93 -2.95 -11.19 -3.59
N ALA A 94 -3.78 -10.91 -4.57
CA ALA A 94 -3.53 -9.86 -5.54
C ALA A 94 -4.81 -9.06 -5.78
N MET A 95 -4.63 -7.81 -6.18
CA MET A 95 -5.71 -6.95 -6.63
C MET A 95 -5.29 -6.21 -7.89
N ALA A 96 -6.21 -6.09 -8.84
CA ALA A 96 -6.06 -5.25 -10.03
C ALA A 96 -7.22 -4.27 -10.14
N TRP A 97 -6.95 -3.07 -10.63
CA TRP A 97 -7.94 -2.00 -10.75
C TRP A 97 -7.66 -1.09 -11.95
N ASP A 98 -8.59 -0.19 -12.20
CA ASP A 98 -8.42 0.87 -13.19
C ASP A 98 -7.53 1.99 -12.62
N ARG A 99 -6.28 2.04 -13.08
CA ARG A 99 -5.30 3.06 -12.66
C ARG A 99 -5.75 4.49 -12.95
N GLU A 100 -6.54 4.72 -13.99
CA GLU A 100 -7.06 6.06 -14.30
C GLU A 100 -8.07 6.55 -13.25
N VAL A 101 -8.74 5.61 -12.58
CA VAL A 101 -9.64 5.92 -11.47
C VAL A 101 -8.90 6.00 -10.16
N PHE A 102 -7.99 5.05 -9.89
CA PHE A 102 -7.18 5.01 -8.67
C PHE A 102 -5.68 5.07 -9.03
N PRO A 103 -5.12 6.28 -9.24
CA PRO A 103 -3.74 6.45 -9.66
C PRO A 103 -2.71 6.25 -8.54
N HIS A 104 -3.15 6.11 -7.29
CA HIS A 104 -2.30 6.00 -6.12
C HIS A 104 -2.60 4.73 -5.35
N LEU A 105 -1.57 4.21 -4.69
CA LEU A 105 -1.68 3.07 -3.78
C LEU A 105 -1.22 3.53 -2.39
N TRP A 106 -2.14 3.60 -1.44
CA TRP A 106 -1.80 3.83 -0.05
C TRP A 106 -1.29 2.53 0.55
N TYR A 107 -0.19 2.60 1.27
CA TYR A 107 0.43 1.46 1.91
C TYR A 107 0.67 1.76 3.38
N TYR A 108 -0.27 1.35 4.22
CA TYR A 108 -0.20 1.50 5.66
C TYR A 108 0.31 0.21 6.31
N GLN A 109 1.25 0.37 7.24
CA GLN A 109 1.83 -0.73 8.00
C GLN A 109 1.72 -0.43 9.49
N GLN A 110 1.30 -1.43 10.28
CA GLN A 110 1.22 -1.33 11.73
C GLN A 110 1.79 -2.59 12.38
N TYR A 111 2.84 -2.42 13.15
CA TYR A 111 3.62 -3.49 13.76
C TYR A 111 3.81 -3.24 15.25
N GLY A 112 2.70 -3.33 16.03
CA GLY A 112 2.72 -3.38 17.48
C GLY A 112 3.09 -2.08 18.20
N THR A 113 2.98 -0.91 17.57
CA THR A 113 3.44 0.34 18.19
C THR A 113 2.34 1.20 18.78
N LYS A 114 1.29 1.57 18.06
CA LYS A 114 0.27 2.50 18.54
C LYS A 114 -0.44 1.99 19.80
N GLY A 115 -0.16 2.59 20.96
CA GLY A 115 -0.68 2.15 22.25
C GLY A 115 -2.14 2.49 22.54
N GLY A 116 -2.71 3.50 21.85
CA GLY A 116 -4.10 3.95 21.99
C GLY A 116 -5.09 3.19 21.11
N ALA A 117 -6.38 3.48 21.30
CA ALA A 117 -7.44 2.98 20.43
C ALA A 117 -7.20 3.41 18.96
N PRO A 118 -7.50 2.57 18.00
CA PRO A 118 -8.00 1.19 18.07
C PRO A 118 -6.90 0.11 18.11
N TRP A 119 -5.63 0.50 18.20
CA TRP A 119 -4.48 -0.37 17.98
C TRP A 119 -4.00 -1.12 19.22
N TRP A 120 -4.06 -0.49 20.38
CA TRP A 120 -3.73 -1.03 21.73
C TRP A 120 -2.34 -1.69 21.81
N GLY A 121 -1.39 -1.32 20.96
CA GLY A 121 -0.05 -1.93 20.90
C GLY A 121 -0.01 -3.37 20.39
N HIS A 122 -1.12 -3.92 19.88
CA HIS A 122 -1.22 -5.31 19.46
C HIS A 122 -1.51 -5.49 17.95
N ALA A 123 -1.75 -4.40 17.23
CA ALA A 123 -2.05 -4.49 15.82
C ALA A 123 -0.83 -4.98 15.03
N HIS A 124 -1.04 -6.01 14.23
CA HIS A 124 -0.10 -6.50 13.22
C HIS A 124 -0.87 -6.62 11.91
N CYS A 125 -0.82 -5.58 11.10
CA CYS A 125 -1.55 -5.55 9.85
C CYS A 125 -0.87 -4.64 8.84
N VAL A 126 -1.21 -4.86 7.58
CA VAL A 126 -0.95 -3.93 6.48
C VAL A 126 -2.25 -3.66 5.73
N ALA A 127 -2.46 -2.43 5.32
CA ALA A 127 -3.49 -2.05 4.38
C ALA A 127 -2.83 -1.61 3.06
N ILE A 128 -3.36 -2.09 1.94
CA ILE A 128 -2.83 -1.82 0.60
C ILE A 128 -4.00 -1.34 -0.25
N GLU A 129 -4.08 -0.04 -0.45
CA GLU A 129 -5.33 0.65 -0.73
C GLU A 129 -5.26 1.44 -2.05
N PRO A 130 -5.90 0.98 -3.13
CA PRO A 130 -6.10 1.81 -4.32
C PRO A 130 -6.95 3.04 -4.00
N PHE A 131 -6.42 4.24 -4.27
CA PHE A 131 -7.05 5.51 -3.93
C PHE A 131 -7.04 6.53 -5.07
N THR A 132 -8.05 7.41 -5.07
CA THR A 132 -8.17 8.51 -6.04
C THR A 132 -7.23 9.68 -5.77
N THR A 133 -6.65 9.77 -4.57
CA THR A 133 -5.75 10.84 -4.14
C THR A 133 -4.67 10.26 -3.21
N LYS A 134 -3.52 10.93 -3.10
CA LYS A 134 -2.50 10.68 -2.09
C LYS A 134 -2.63 11.60 -0.86
N VAL A 135 -3.68 12.43 -0.82
CA VAL A 135 -3.94 13.36 0.28
C VAL A 135 -5.04 12.81 1.18
N PRO A 136 -4.76 12.49 2.46
CA PRO A 136 -5.71 11.80 3.33
C PRO A 136 -6.97 12.61 3.67
N MET A 137 -6.84 13.92 3.77
CA MET A 137 -7.93 14.80 4.18
C MET A 137 -8.62 15.42 2.97
N LEU A 138 -9.93 15.27 2.85
CA LEU A 138 -10.69 15.80 1.72
C LEU A 138 -10.48 17.31 1.52
N ALA A 139 -10.47 18.09 2.60
CA ALA A 139 -10.27 19.54 2.52
C ALA A 139 -8.89 19.89 1.90
N GLU A 140 -7.87 19.14 2.24
CA GLU A 140 -6.51 19.32 1.68
C GLU A 140 -6.44 18.81 0.24
N ALA A 141 -7.11 17.69 -0.08
CA ALA A 141 -7.20 17.19 -1.44
C ALA A 141 -7.92 18.20 -2.37
N VAL A 142 -8.94 18.91 -1.88
CA VAL A 142 -9.60 20.00 -2.61
C VAL A 142 -8.62 21.15 -2.86
N LYS A 143 -7.88 21.60 -1.86
CA LYS A 143 -6.86 22.66 -2.01
C LYS A 143 -5.75 22.28 -2.99
N ALA A 144 -5.33 21.01 -2.97
CA ALA A 144 -4.31 20.48 -3.86
C ALA A 144 -4.80 20.22 -5.29
N GLY A 145 -6.12 20.31 -5.55
CA GLY A 145 -6.70 19.96 -6.84
C GLY A 145 -6.71 18.45 -7.13
N GLU A 146 -6.51 17.62 -6.11
CA GLU A 146 -6.46 16.15 -6.21
C GLU A 146 -7.80 15.47 -5.87
N HIS A 147 -8.85 16.23 -5.70
CA HIS A 147 -10.20 15.69 -5.51
C HIS A 147 -10.90 15.41 -6.84
N ARG A 148 -11.84 14.51 -6.81
CA ARG A 148 -12.74 14.25 -7.95
C ARG A 148 -14.11 14.84 -7.65
N THR A 149 -14.67 15.54 -8.64
CA THR A 149 -16.02 16.09 -8.56
C THR A 149 -16.92 15.36 -9.55
N LEU A 150 -18.10 14.98 -9.11
CA LEU A 150 -19.19 14.51 -9.98
C LEU A 150 -20.27 15.59 -10.04
N GLN A 151 -20.70 15.93 -11.24
CA GLN A 151 -21.82 16.86 -11.44
C GLN A 151 -23.17 16.18 -11.12
N PRO A 152 -24.23 16.94 -10.83
CA PRO A 152 -25.55 16.35 -10.62
C PRO A 152 -25.98 15.44 -11.79
N GLY A 153 -26.29 14.18 -11.49
CA GLY A 153 -26.64 13.16 -12.48
C GLY A 153 -25.43 12.45 -13.14
N GLU A 154 -24.21 12.90 -12.89
CA GLU A 154 -23.01 12.21 -13.38
C GLU A 154 -22.71 10.95 -12.54
N SER A 155 -22.17 9.92 -13.19
CA SER A 155 -21.72 8.70 -12.54
C SER A 155 -20.34 8.29 -13.04
N LEU A 156 -19.55 7.69 -12.15
CA LEU A 156 -18.28 7.07 -12.45
C LEU A 156 -18.33 5.59 -12.04
N SER A 157 -18.04 4.72 -12.98
CA SER A 157 -17.98 3.28 -12.74
C SER A 157 -16.55 2.77 -12.93
N THR A 158 -16.14 1.83 -12.10
CA THR A 158 -14.84 1.17 -12.19
C THR A 158 -14.97 -0.29 -11.76
N ARG A 159 -13.93 -1.07 -12.03
CA ARG A 159 -13.87 -2.48 -11.67
C ARG A 159 -12.58 -2.76 -10.89
N LEU A 160 -12.72 -3.55 -9.82
CA LEU A 160 -11.61 -4.21 -9.16
C LEU A 160 -11.72 -5.72 -9.35
N ALA A 161 -10.58 -6.38 -9.55
CA ALA A 161 -10.44 -7.81 -9.50
C ALA A 161 -9.56 -8.19 -8.32
N ALA A 162 -10.04 -9.11 -7.49
CA ALA A 162 -9.24 -9.67 -6.39
C ALA A 162 -9.02 -11.16 -6.65
N ALA A 163 -7.81 -11.63 -6.40
CA ALA A 163 -7.40 -13.00 -6.62
C ALA A 163 -6.62 -13.54 -5.42
N ALA A 164 -6.82 -14.83 -5.11
CA ALA A 164 -5.91 -15.60 -4.29
C ALA A 164 -5.14 -16.55 -5.21
N TYR A 165 -3.85 -16.73 -4.96
CA TYR A 165 -3.00 -17.59 -5.77
C TYR A 165 -2.06 -18.44 -4.90
N SER A 166 -1.48 -19.47 -5.50
CA SER A 166 -0.51 -20.36 -4.84
C SER A 166 0.61 -20.77 -5.80
N GLY A 167 1.70 -21.27 -5.23
CA GLY A 167 2.83 -21.79 -6.00
C GLY A 167 3.86 -20.74 -6.40
N LEU A 168 3.56 -19.45 -6.31
CA LEU A 168 4.48 -18.36 -6.64
C LEU A 168 5.22 -17.86 -5.40
N THR A 169 6.40 -17.29 -5.62
CA THR A 169 7.22 -16.62 -4.60
C THR A 169 7.45 -15.13 -4.90
N ALA A 170 7.17 -14.72 -6.12
CA ALA A 170 7.20 -13.34 -6.59
C ALA A 170 6.23 -13.19 -7.77
N VAL A 171 5.70 -11.98 -7.98
CA VAL A 171 4.72 -11.66 -9.02
C VAL A 171 5.27 -10.56 -9.91
N SER A 172 5.21 -10.80 -11.23
CA SER A 172 5.63 -9.84 -12.25
C SER A 172 4.47 -9.08 -12.88
N GLU A 173 3.25 -9.64 -12.82
CA GLU A 173 2.07 -9.03 -13.43
C GLU A 173 0.78 -9.56 -12.79
N VAL A 174 -0.21 -8.67 -12.67
CA VAL A 174 -1.61 -9.04 -12.41
C VAL A 174 -2.47 -8.39 -13.49
N SER A 175 -3.18 -9.21 -14.28
CA SER A 175 -4.05 -8.70 -15.34
C SER A 175 -5.29 -7.99 -14.77
N ARG A 176 -5.97 -7.20 -15.58
CA ARG A 176 -7.21 -6.52 -15.16
C ARG A 176 -8.34 -7.48 -14.74
N ASP A 177 -8.26 -8.74 -15.16
CA ASP A 177 -9.22 -9.78 -14.79
C ASP A 177 -8.76 -10.63 -13.58
N GLY A 178 -7.60 -10.28 -12.99
CA GLY A 178 -7.06 -10.92 -11.80
C GLY A 178 -6.20 -12.18 -12.07
N GLU A 179 -5.76 -12.40 -13.31
CA GLU A 179 -4.77 -13.44 -13.59
C GLU A 179 -3.40 -13.01 -13.05
N VAL A 180 -2.77 -13.86 -12.26
CA VAL A 180 -1.49 -13.61 -11.59
C VAL A 180 -0.38 -14.37 -12.28
N ARG A 181 0.70 -13.66 -12.66
CA ARG A 181 1.88 -14.25 -13.30
C ARG A 181 3.11 -14.06 -12.42
N GLY A 182 3.86 -15.16 -12.25
CA GLY A 182 5.14 -15.14 -11.53
C GLY A 182 6.30 -14.64 -12.38
N CYS A 183 7.38 -14.29 -11.70
CA CYS A 183 8.69 -14.01 -12.30
C CYS A 183 9.38 -15.31 -12.75
#